data_944e2c85368d38c9f4798de9243797f2
#
_entry.id   944e2c85368d38c9f4798de9243797f2
#
_cell.length_a   1.000
_cell.length_b   1.000
_cell.length_c   1.000
_cell.angle_alpha   90.00
_cell.angle_beta   90.00
_cell.angle_gamma   90.00
#
_symmetry.space_group_name_H-M   'P 1'
#
loop_
_entity.id
_entity.type
_entity.pdbx_description
1 polymer ?
#
loop_
_entity_poly.entity_id
_entity_poly.type
_entity_poly.pdbx_seq_one_letter_code
_entity_poly.pdbx_strand_id
1 'polypeptide(L)'
;MNITKIIIETIGAVNKLSEKNDYDKYIKNYTLEKMFMILLFHQYSGLDYGRSLTVYLNKMIGDTTDCLSQSELSKKLCYRLPEEPFKEIYEFLLSWAKELKNKKIIKEIKRMIRIVDSTAFSASLSMKYAKHRKNKNGFKMHTVLDENYFPDSIRLKNGSSSDRKSLKWAIKEGYIHIFDRGYNDYKQFQWISDQNAFFVTRSWNNIKYTTIRNRKVGHKQKEKGIISDKFIEVVQDKKKDIKLRLRMVTFGFIDSKKEYQEFSLITNLMNHRSEDIAELYRERWKIELVFRWLKTFLKVEHWLSRSKNGVLIQLYIALCAYLMALIAKMGNQQTYRIMKDAIYEFLKYFLKAMEYNHSVNIEELFLESS
;
A
#
# COMPACT_ATOMS: atom_id res chain seq x y z
N MET A 1 -6.36 18.98 10.65
CA MET A 1 -4.96 19.44 10.43
C MET A 1 -4.91 20.08 9.06
N ASN A 2 -4.33 21.26 8.92
CA ASN A 2 -4.27 21.99 7.66
C ASN A 2 -3.35 21.25 6.69
N ILE A 3 -3.71 21.20 5.41
CA ILE A 3 -2.96 20.56 4.32
C ILE A 3 -1.59 21.20 4.16
N THR A 4 -1.52 22.52 4.26
CA THR A 4 -0.29 23.30 4.25
C THR A 4 0.72 22.78 5.27
N LYS A 5 0.28 22.55 6.52
CA LYS A 5 1.13 21.99 7.57
C LYS A 5 1.66 20.60 7.20
N ILE A 6 0.84 19.76 6.56
CA ILE A 6 1.29 18.43 6.12
C ILE A 6 2.41 18.53 5.07
N ILE A 7 2.26 19.46 4.13
CA ILE A 7 3.26 19.69 3.08
C ILE A 7 4.56 20.22 3.71
N ILE A 8 4.48 21.24 4.56
CA ILE A 8 5.65 21.86 5.23
C ILE A 8 6.43 20.82 6.04
N GLU A 9 5.75 20.07 6.91
CA GLU A 9 6.38 19.01 7.73
C GLU A 9 7.01 17.92 6.87
N THR A 10 6.36 17.55 5.75
CA THR A 10 6.92 16.56 4.83
C THR A 10 8.18 17.08 4.15
N ILE A 11 8.18 18.34 3.70
CA ILE A 11 9.35 18.97 3.09
C ILE A 11 10.48 19.13 4.11
N GLY A 12 10.16 19.54 5.33
CA GLY A 12 11.14 19.59 6.42
C GLY A 12 11.81 18.23 6.67
N ALA A 13 11.06 17.13 6.57
CA ALA A 13 11.64 15.79 6.65
C ALA A 13 12.54 15.46 5.45
N VAL A 14 12.14 15.86 4.22
CA VAL A 14 12.94 15.67 3.00
C VAL A 14 14.29 16.39 3.12
N ASN A 15 14.29 17.65 3.58
CA ASN A 15 15.49 18.46 3.73
C ASN A 15 16.44 17.90 4.79
N LYS A 16 15.91 17.50 5.95
CA LYS A 16 16.70 16.82 6.98
C LYS A 16 17.34 15.51 6.48
N LEU A 17 16.64 14.75 5.65
CA LEU A 17 17.19 13.54 5.04
C LEU A 17 18.29 13.85 4.02
N SER A 18 18.10 14.89 3.21
CA SER A 18 19.10 15.32 2.24
C SER A 18 20.39 15.77 2.93
N GLU A 19 20.28 16.60 3.96
CA GLU A 19 21.41 17.08 4.75
C GLU A 19 22.13 15.93 5.46
N LYS A 20 21.40 15.04 6.12
CA LYS A 20 21.96 13.90 6.88
C LYS A 20 22.77 12.95 6.01
N ASN A 21 22.37 12.75 4.76
CA ASN A 21 22.93 11.73 3.86
C ASN A 21 23.67 12.33 2.67
N ASP A 22 23.90 13.63 2.65
CA ASP A 22 24.59 14.37 1.56
C ASP A 22 23.98 14.10 0.15
N TYR A 23 22.66 13.84 0.06
CA TYR A 23 22.02 13.49 -1.21
C TYR A 23 22.13 14.59 -2.26
N ASP A 24 22.20 15.85 -1.86
CA ASP A 24 22.28 17.02 -2.74
C ASP A 24 23.67 17.64 -2.83
N LYS A 25 24.70 17.05 -2.25
CA LYS A 25 26.07 17.60 -2.12
C LYS A 25 26.69 18.17 -3.41
N TYR A 26 26.36 17.63 -4.58
CA TYR A 26 26.89 18.08 -5.86
C TYR A 26 25.77 18.40 -6.86
N ILE A 27 24.53 18.56 -6.37
CA ILE A 27 23.36 18.80 -7.22
C ILE A 27 23.07 20.30 -7.22
N LYS A 28 23.30 20.98 -8.38
CA LYS A 28 22.98 22.39 -8.56
C LYS A 28 21.49 22.64 -8.76
N ASN A 29 20.87 21.83 -9.65
CA ASN A 29 19.47 21.96 -10.03
C ASN A 29 18.73 20.69 -9.60
N TYR A 30 17.46 20.64 -9.38
CA TYR A 30 16.67 19.44 -9.07
C TYR A 30 17.21 18.62 -7.89
N THR A 31 17.30 19.26 -6.75
CA THR A 31 17.57 18.66 -5.44
C THR A 31 16.56 17.56 -5.09
N LEU A 32 16.81 16.77 -4.03
CA LEU A 32 15.87 15.76 -3.54
C LEU A 32 14.50 16.37 -3.26
N GLU A 33 14.46 17.55 -2.62
CA GLU A 33 13.24 18.30 -2.34
C GLU A 33 12.47 18.65 -3.62
N LYS A 34 13.16 19.22 -4.62
CA LYS A 34 12.58 19.56 -5.92
C LYS A 34 12.00 18.33 -6.60
N MET A 35 12.77 17.25 -6.63
CA MET A 35 12.33 16.00 -7.25
C MET A 35 11.15 15.38 -6.51
N PHE A 36 11.15 15.42 -5.18
CA PHE A 36 10.03 14.96 -4.39
C PHE A 36 8.75 15.71 -4.75
N MET A 37 8.79 17.04 -4.79
CA MET A 37 7.64 17.88 -5.12
C MET A 37 7.14 17.69 -6.55
N ILE A 38 8.05 17.60 -7.52
CA ILE A 38 7.72 17.35 -8.93
C ILE A 38 7.01 16.00 -9.08
N LEU A 39 7.53 14.97 -8.45
CA LEU A 39 6.95 13.63 -8.52
C LEU A 39 5.63 13.54 -7.75
N LEU A 40 5.51 14.22 -6.61
CA LEU A 40 4.26 14.32 -5.87
C LEU A 40 3.18 15.05 -6.69
N PHE A 41 3.54 16.15 -7.33
CA PHE A 41 2.65 16.86 -8.25
C PHE A 41 2.18 15.94 -9.40
N HIS A 42 3.10 15.18 -10.00
CA HIS A 42 2.76 14.23 -11.05
C HIS A 42 1.65 13.25 -10.60
N GLN A 43 1.69 12.74 -9.35
CA GLN A 43 0.67 11.84 -8.82
C GLN A 43 -0.73 12.49 -8.77
N TYR A 44 -0.80 13.80 -8.49
CA TYR A 44 -2.07 14.52 -8.35
C TYR A 44 -2.53 15.21 -9.65
N SER A 45 -1.61 15.52 -10.57
CA SER A 45 -1.93 16.29 -11.79
C SER A 45 -2.75 15.52 -12.81
N GLY A 46 -2.66 14.19 -12.79
CA GLY A 46 -3.27 13.32 -13.81
C GLY A 46 -2.54 13.35 -15.16
N LEU A 47 -1.32 13.91 -15.22
CA LEU A 47 -0.47 13.85 -16.42
C LEU A 47 0.02 12.42 -16.64
N ASP A 48 -0.14 11.90 -17.85
CA ASP A 48 0.09 10.48 -18.11
C ASP A 48 1.56 10.14 -18.41
N TYR A 49 2.35 11.09 -18.92
CA TYR A 49 3.71 10.80 -19.40
C TYR A 49 4.72 11.85 -18.92
N GLY A 50 5.97 11.42 -18.76
CA GLY A 50 7.07 12.30 -18.37
C GLY A 50 7.27 13.50 -19.31
N ARG A 51 6.98 13.36 -20.60
CA ARG A 51 7.01 14.48 -21.56
C ARG A 51 5.94 15.53 -21.24
N SER A 52 4.72 15.10 -20.94
CA SER A 52 3.64 16.03 -20.57
C SER A 52 3.96 16.74 -19.25
N LEU A 53 4.55 16.03 -18.30
CA LEU A 53 5.02 16.60 -17.04
C LEU A 53 6.09 17.66 -17.28
N THR A 54 7.15 17.36 -18.04
CA THR A 54 8.24 18.31 -18.28
C THR A 54 7.79 19.53 -19.08
N VAL A 55 6.95 19.37 -20.09
CA VAL A 55 6.35 20.49 -20.84
C VAL A 55 5.52 21.38 -19.93
N TYR A 56 4.72 20.78 -19.04
CA TYR A 56 3.90 21.53 -18.12
C TYR A 56 4.74 22.30 -17.10
N LEU A 57 5.75 21.66 -16.50
CA LEU A 57 6.66 22.28 -15.54
C LEU A 57 7.42 23.45 -16.17
N ASN A 58 7.97 23.25 -17.38
CA ASN A 58 8.72 24.30 -18.08
C ASN A 58 7.85 25.52 -18.43
N LYS A 59 6.56 25.31 -18.72
CA LYS A 59 5.62 26.45 -18.86
C LYS A 59 5.35 27.19 -17.55
N MET A 60 5.42 26.50 -16.40
CA MET A 60 5.24 27.13 -15.09
C MET A 60 6.48 27.91 -14.65
N ILE A 61 7.67 27.41 -14.99
CA ILE A 61 8.96 28.02 -14.63
C ILE A 61 9.27 29.22 -15.53
N GLY A 62 8.71 29.28 -16.75
CA GLY A 62 9.01 30.33 -17.73
C GLY A 62 10.28 30.02 -18.55
N ASP A 63 10.83 31.04 -19.24
CA ASP A 63 12.00 30.91 -20.13
C ASP A 63 13.32 30.95 -19.34
N THR A 64 13.48 30.14 -18.30
CA THR A 64 14.70 30.06 -17.51
C THR A 64 15.65 28.98 -18.03
N THR A 65 16.94 29.11 -17.68
CA THR A 65 18.00 28.16 -18.01
C THR A 65 17.83 26.80 -17.31
N ASP A 66 16.86 26.68 -16.36
CA ASP A 66 16.63 25.55 -15.50
C ASP A 66 15.51 24.61 -15.98
N CYS A 67 15.26 24.56 -17.30
CA CYS A 67 14.25 23.65 -17.85
C CYS A 67 14.57 22.18 -17.61
N LEU A 68 13.59 21.44 -17.06
CA LEU A 68 13.69 19.99 -16.90
C LEU A 68 13.38 19.29 -18.22
N SER A 69 14.38 18.67 -18.85
CA SER A 69 14.15 17.83 -20.03
C SER A 69 13.63 16.43 -19.64
N GLN A 70 12.87 15.81 -20.55
CA GLN A 70 12.42 14.41 -20.35
C GLN A 70 13.62 13.46 -20.18
N SER A 71 14.73 13.72 -20.91
CA SER A 71 15.96 12.92 -20.80
C SER A 71 16.59 13.05 -19.42
N GLU A 72 16.61 14.26 -18.86
CA GLU A 72 17.16 14.49 -17.53
C GLU A 72 16.29 13.86 -16.44
N LEU A 73 14.97 14.02 -16.50
CA LEU A 73 14.03 13.34 -15.60
C LEU A 73 14.26 11.82 -15.63
N SER A 74 14.35 11.24 -16.83
CA SER A 74 14.60 9.82 -16.99
C SER A 74 15.94 9.38 -16.41
N LYS A 75 17.03 10.14 -16.68
CA LYS A 75 18.37 9.83 -16.13
C LYS A 75 18.39 9.92 -14.60
N LYS A 76 17.73 10.93 -14.02
CA LYS A 76 17.61 11.06 -12.56
C LYS A 76 16.89 9.85 -11.95
N LEU A 77 15.73 9.48 -12.46
CA LEU A 77 14.97 8.35 -11.96
C LEU A 77 15.64 7.00 -12.21
N CYS A 78 16.40 6.86 -13.30
CA CYS A 78 17.06 5.59 -13.61
C CYS A 78 18.35 5.36 -12.84
N TYR A 79 19.18 6.40 -12.64
CA TYR A 79 20.59 6.22 -12.27
C TYR A 79 21.10 7.18 -11.19
N ARG A 80 20.49 8.37 -11.00
CA ARG A 80 21.07 9.44 -10.17
C ARG A 80 20.39 9.61 -8.81
N LEU A 81 19.11 9.25 -8.69
CA LEU A 81 18.38 9.31 -7.44
C LEU A 81 18.17 7.88 -6.94
N PRO A 82 18.64 7.55 -5.73
CA PRO A 82 18.36 6.27 -5.10
C PRO A 82 16.91 6.23 -4.60
N GLU A 83 16.36 5.03 -4.39
CA GLU A 83 14.99 4.83 -3.88
C GLU A 83 14.86 5.06 -2.37
N GLU A 84 15.98 4.93 -1.65
CA GLU A 84 16.06 4.94 -0.20
C GLU A 84 15.44 6.19 0.45
N PRO A 85 15.77 7.44 0.02
CA PRO A 85 15.20 8.64 0.64
C PRO A 85 13.67 8.69 0.49
N PHE A 86 13.13 8.24 -0.62
CA PHE A 86 11.67 8.19 -0.83
C PHE A 86 11.00 7.17 0.07
N LYS A 87 11.68 6.06 0.36
CA LYS A 87 11.25 5.07 1.34
C LYS A 87 11.28 5.65 2.75
N GLU A 88 12.33 6.36 3.14
CA GLU A 88 12.46 6.99 4.46
C GLU A 88 11.39 8.08 4.68
N ILE A 89 11.09 8.88 3.65
CA ILE A 89 9.98 9.85 3.70
C ILE A 89 8.63 9.15 3.88
N TYR A 90 8.42 8.05 3.18
CA TYR A 90 7.22 7.22 3.36
C TYR A 90 7.11 6.67 4.80
N GLU A 91 8.20 6.16 5.36
CA GLU A 91 8.25 5.65 6.74
C GLU A 91 7.99 6.76 7.77
N PHE A 92 8.49 7.96 7.55
CA PHE A 92 8.17 9.15 8.35
C PHE A 92 6.66 9.45 8.32
N LEU A 93 6.06 9.54 7.14
CA LEU A 93 4.62 9.79 7.00
C LEU A 93 3.77 8.68 7.62
N LEU A 94 4.21 7.44 7.50
CA LEU A 94 3.55 6.29 8.09
C LEU A 94 3.57 6.36 9.63
N SER A 95 4.72 6.71 10.21
CA SER A 95 4.85 6.92 11.66
C SER A 95 3.92 8.01 12.14
N TRP A 96 3.92 9.14 11.46
CA TRP A 96 3.03 10.26 11.78
C TRP A 96 1.54 9.90 11.69
N ALA A 97 1.13 9.19 10.63
CA ALA A 97 -0.24 8.71 10.49
C ALA A 97 -0.65 7.76 11.64
N LYS A 98 0.27 6.88 12.07
CA LYS A 98 0.06 5.97 13.21
C LYS A 98 -0.12 6.73 14.52
N GLU A 99 0.70 7.73 14.81
CA GLU A 99 0.61 8.57 16.01
C GLU A 99 -0.75 9.29 16.10
N LEU A 100 -1.23 9.86 14.99
CA LEU A 100 -2.52 10.54 14.94
C LEU A 100 -3.69 9.61 15.24
N LYS A 101 -3.59 8.33 14.85
CA LYS A 101 -4.68 7.36 15.00
C LYS A 101 -4.68 6.64 16.34
N ASN A 102 -3.53 6.46 16.96
CA ASN A 102 -3.41 5.82 18.28
C ASN A 102 -4.18 6.51 19.42
N LYS A 103 -4.71 7.71 19.16
CA LYS A 103 -5.58 8.44 20.10
C LYS A 103 -7.03 7.93 20.15
N LYS A 104 -7.42 6.98 19.28
CA LYS A 104 -8.77 6.37 19.29
C LYS A 104 -8.69 4.91 19.73
N ILE A 105 -9.42 4.59 20.80
CA ILE A 105 -9.51 3.21 21.35
C ILE A 105 -10.08 2.25 20.30
N ILE A 106 -9.28 1.27 19.91
CA ILE A 106 -9.67 0.18 19.00
C ILE A 106 -9.93 -1.06 19.88
N LYS A 107 -11.00 -1.83 19.59
CA LYS A 107 -11.28 -3.11 20.27
C LYS A 107 -10.07 -4.04 20.17
N GLU A 108 -9.73 -4.74 21.26
CA GLU A 108 -8.48 -5.51 21.42
C GLU A 108 -8.15 -6.46 20.26
N ILE A 109 -9.15 -7.14 19.69
CA ILE A 109 -8.96 -8.06 18.56
C ILE A 109 -8.46 -7.35 17.30
N LYS A 110 -8.82 -6.07 17.07
CA LYS A 110 -8.40 -5.32 15.89
C LYS A 110 -6.96 -4.79 15.95
N ARG A 111 -6.35 -4.78 17.13
CA ARG A 111 -4.96 -4.31 17.30
C ARG A 111 -3.90 -5.27 16.74
N MET A 112 -4.29 -6.48 16.37
CA MET A 112 -3.36 -7.54 16.00
C MET A 112 -3.62 -8.07 14.58
N ILE A 113 -4.25 -7.29 13.70
CA ILE A 113 -4.52 -7.74 12.33
C ILE A 113 -3.48 -7.21 11.35
N ARG A 114 -3.15 -8.04 10.37
CA ARG A 114 -2.36 -7.69 9.19
C ARG A 114 -3.06 -8.24 7.95
N ILE A 115 -3.41 -7.37 7.02
CA ILE A 115 -4.06 -7.77 5.77
C ILE A 115 -2.99 -7.88 4.69
N VAL A 116 -2.87 -9.04 4.08
CA VAL A 116 -1.84 -9.32 3.07
C VAL A 116 -2.50 -9.60 1.74
N ASP A 117 -2.12 -8.86 0.72
CA ASP A 117 -2.55 -9.11 -0.64
C ASP A 117 -1.53 -8.56 -1.65
N SER A 118 -1.73 -8.86 -2.92
CA SER A 118 -0.90 -8.36 -4.01
C SER A 118 -1.75 -7.75 -5.12
N THR A 119 -1.19 -6.72 -5.75
CA THR A 119 -1.77 -6.17 -6.96
C THR A 119 -0.75 -6.20 -8.09
N ALA A 120 -1.22 -6.49 -9.30
CA ALA A 120 -0.37 -6.49 -10.49
C ALA A 120 -0.43 -5.12 -11.17
N PHE A 121 0.70 -4.70 -11.68
CA PHE A 121 0.86 -3.53 -12.52
C PHE A 121 1.42 -3.94 -13.88
N SER A 122 0.93 -3.32 -14.94
CA SER A 122 1.45 -3.48 -16.29
C SER A 122 2.80 -2.79 -16.43
N ALA A 123 3.70 -3.39 -17.20
CA ALA A 123 5.02 -2.83 -17.48
C ALA A 123 5.32 -2.87 -18.98
N SER A 124 6.12 -1.92 -19.47
CA SER A 124 6.59 -1.92 -20.85
C SER A 124 7.41 -3.18 -21.15
N LEU A 125 7.33 -3.68 -22.37
CA LEU A 125 8.13 -4.81 -22.82
C LEU A 125 9.65 -4.57 -22.69
N SER A 126 10.08 -3.32 -22.71
CA SER A 126 11.47 -2.91 -22.48
C SER A 126 11.95 -3.12 -21.02
N MET A 127 11.04 -3.28 -20.05
CA MET A 127 11.36 -3.52 -18.63
C MET A 127 11.69 -5.02 -18.41
N LYS A 128 12.88 -5.46 -18.80
CA LYS A 128 13.29 -6.88 -18.76
C LYS A 128 13.20 -7.51 -17.37
N TYR A 129 13.37 -6.72 -16.30
CA TYR A 129 13.25 -7.18 -14.90
C TYR A 129 11.79 -7.47 -14.49
N ALA A 130 10.82 -6.95 -15.25
CA ALA A 130 9.38 -7.11 -14.98
C ALA A 130 8.76 -8.24 -15.81
N LYS A 131 9.54 -9.19 -16.29
CA LYS A 131 9.08 -10.30 -17.14
C LYS A 131 7.95 -11.08 -16.48
N HIS A 132 6.80 -11.19 -17.16
CA HIS A 132 5.62 -11.89 -16.64
C HIS A 132 5.24 -13.11 -17.46
N ARG A 133 4.99 -12.93 -18.77
CA ARG A 133 4.63 -14.01 -19.73
C ARG A 133 5.29 -13.72 -21.06
N LYS A 134 5.18 -14.67 -22.01
CA LYS A 134 5.86 -14.58 -23.30
C LYS A 134 5.74 -13.22 -24.01
N ASN A 135 4.59 -12.54 -23.90
CA ASN A 135 4.30 -11.25 -24.57
C ASN A 135 3.77 -10.15 -23.63
N LYS A 136 3.95 -10.29 -22.32
CA LYS A 136 3.48 -9.27 -21.34
C LYS A 136 4.50 -9.14 -20.22
N ASN A 137 4.91 -7.91 -19.94
CA ASN A 137 5.66 -7.60 -18.75
C ASN A 137 4.74 -7.01 -17.68
N GLY A 138 5.08 -7.23 -16.45
CA GLY A 138 4.37 -6.73 -15.30
C GLY A 138 5.11 -7.07 -14.02
N PHE A 139 4.74 -6.43 -12.96
CA PHE A 139 5.21 -6.76 -11.62
C PHE A 139 4.06 -6.76 -10.63
N LYS A 140 4.25 -7.48 -9.55
CA LYS A 140 3.33 -7.53 -8.43
C LYS A 140 3.90 -6.74 -7.26
N MET A 141 3.09 -5.88 -6.69
CA MET A 141 3.34 -5.25 -5.41
C MET A 141 2.58 -6.03 -4.34
N HIS A 142 3.32 -6.77 -3.53
CA HIS A 142 2.77 -7.36 -2.31
C HIS A 142 2.73 -6.29 -1.23
N THR A 143 1.61 -6.18 -0.56
CA THR A 143 1.36 -5.14 0.45
C THR A 143 0.83 -5.78 1.72
N VAL A 144 1.25 -5.26 2.84
CA VAL A 144 0.68 -5.56 4.15
C VAL A 144 0.04 -4.29 4.68
N LEU A 145 -1.25 -4.34 4.98
CA LEU A 145 -1.88 -3.29 5.77
C LEU A 145 -1.82 -3.66 7.25
N ASP A 146 -1.57 -2.66 8.08
CA ASP A 146 -1.68 -2.79 9.53
C ASP A 146 -3.14 -2.72 10.02
N GLU A 147 -3.34 -2.79 11.31
CA GLU A 147 -4.65 -2.69 11.98
C GLU A 147 -5.38 -1.36 11.74
N ASN A 148 -4.68 -0.36 11.27
CA ASN A 148 -5.21 0.95 10.90
C ASN A 148 -5.49 1.06 9.40
N TYR A 149 -5.24 -0.01 8.65
CA TYR A 149 -5.32 -0.10 7.19
C TYR A 149 -4.32 0.80 6.49
N PHE A 150 -3.19 1.12 7.14
CA PHE A 150 -2.07 1.77 6.48
C PHE A 150 -1.21 0.73 5.76
N PRO A 151 -0.67 1.04 4.59
CA PRO A 151 0.30 0.18 3.91
C PRO A 151 1.60 0.13 4.74
N ASP A 152 1.69 -0.81 5.68
CA ASP A 152 2.82 -0.94 6.62
C ASP A 152 4.11 -1.38 5.93
N SER A 153 3.99 -2.26 4.95
CA SER A 153 5.14 -2.72 4.16
C SER A 153 4.76 -3.13 2.75
N ILE A 154 5.67 -2.92 1.82
CA ILE A 154 5.51 -3.29 0.41
C ILE A 154 6.71 -4.11 -0.07
N ARG A 155 6.48 -4.99 -1.04
CA ARG A 155 7.52 -5.75 -1.73
C ARG A 155 7.21 -5.90 -3.20
N LEU A 156 8.11 -5.43 -4.05
CA LEU A 156 7.99 -5.57 -5.50
C LEU A 156 8.59 -6.91 -5.97
N LYS A 157 7.83 -7.66 -6.76
CA LYS A 157 8.22 -8.93 -7.39
C LYS A 157 7.85 -8.94 -8.86
N ASN A 158 8.45 -9.85 -9.63
CA ASN A 158 8.04 -10.09 -11.01
C ASN A 158 6.59 -10.53 -11.06
N GLY A 159 5.85 -10.15 -12.10
CA GLY A 159 4.45 -10.49 -12.28
C GLY A 159 4.15 -11.99 -12.29
N SER A 160 5.13 -12.83 -12.65
CA SER A 160 5.05 -14.30 -12.61
C SER A 160 5.28 -14.90 -11.23
N SER A 161 5.67 -14.10 -10.22
CA SER A 161 5.96 -14.62 -8.89
C SER A 161 4.72 -15.19 -8.21
N SER A 162 4.90 -16.32 -7.52
CA SER A 162 3.82 -16.96 -6.77
C SER A 162 3.51 -16.19 -5.48
N ASP A 163 2.23 -15.90 -5.25
CA ASP A 163 1.76 -15.25 -4.03
C ASP A 163 2.09 -16.09 -2.79
N ARG A 164 1.96 -17.43 -2.90
CA ARG A 164 2.31 -18.36 -1.82
C ARG A 164 3.74 -18.16 -1.29
N LYS A 165 4.72 -18.10 -2.19
CA LYS A 165 6.14 -17.90 -1.80
C LYS A 165 6.41 -16.54 -1.19
N SER A 166 5.53 -15.59 -1.43
CA SER A 166 5.66 -14.22 -0.92
C SER A 166 5.03 -14.00 0.46
N LEU A 167 4.27 -14.96 1.00
CA LEU A 167 3.56 -14.76 2.27
C LEU A 167 4.50 -14.67 3.48
N LYS A 168 5.56 -15.46 3.51
CA LYS A 168 6.44 -15.59 4.69
C LYS A 168 7.01 -14.28 5.21
N TRP A 169 7.34 -13.34 4.31
CA TRP A 169 7.89 -12.04 4.73
C TRP A 169 6.88 -11.14 5.47
N ALA A 170 5.58 -11.39 5.27
CA ALA A 170 4.50 -10.61 5.86
C ALA A 170 4.11 -11.09 7.26
N ILE A 171 4.52 -12.32 7.62
CA ILE A 171 4.10 -12.96 8.87
C ILE A 171 4.89 -12.38 10.04
N LYS A 172 4.15 -12.04 11.09
CA LYS A 172 4.66 -11.49 12.34
C LYS A 172 4.02 -12.23 13.51
N GLU A 173 4.84 -12.64 14.47
CA GLU A 173 4.41 -13.33 15.68
C GLU A 173 3.33 -12.53 16.43
N GLY A 174 2.35 -13.21 16.97
CA GLY A 174 1.24 -12.64 17.75
C GLY A 174 0.15 -11.97 16.91
N TYR A 175 0.32 -11.84 15.58
CA TYR A 175 -0.65 -11.17 14.70
C TYR A 175 -1.55 -12.15 13.96
N ILE A 176 -2.77 -11.69 13.65
CA ILE A 176 -3.74 -12.40 12.79
C ILE A 176 -3.56 -11.89 11.35
N HIS A 177 -3.15 -12.78 10.46
CA HIS A 177 -2.92 -12.47 9.06
C HIS A 177 -4.15 -12.84 8.23
N ILE A 178 -4.69 -11.86 7.51
CA ILE A 178 -5.87 -12.03 6.66
C ILE A 178 -5.42 -11.96 5.21
N PHE A 179 -5.66 -13.02 4.45
CA PHE A 179 -5.23 -13.10 3.05
C PHE A 179 -6.21 -13.91 2.20
N ASP A 180 -6.12 -13.77 0.88
CA ASP A 180 -6.97 -14.51 -0.05
C ASP A 180 -6.49 -15.95 -0.26
N ARG A 181 -7.39 -16.81 -0.77
CA ARG A 181 -7.14 -18.23 -1.07
C ARG A 181 -5.95 -18.47 -2.02
N GLY A 182 -5.53 -17.47 -2.80
CA GLY A 182 -4.34 -17.54 -3.64
C GLY A 182 -3.04 -17.80 -2.87
N TYR A 183 -3.01 -17.45 -1.60
CA TYR A 183 -1.88 -17.68 -0.67
C TYR A 183 -1.95 -19.03 0.04
N ASN A 184 -3.05 -19.79 -0.09
CA ASN A 184 -3.25 -21.00 0.67
C ASN A 184 -2.23 -22.10 0.33
N ASP A 185 -1.63 -22.66 1.40
CA ASP A 185 -0.72 -23.78 1.35
C ASP A 185 -0.66 -24.41 2.74
N TYR A 186 -0.91 -25.72 2.87
CA TYR A 186 -0.96 -26.38 4.19
C TYR A 186 0.40 -26.34 4.92
N LYS A 187 1.52 -26.41 4.19
CA LYS A 187 2.85 -26.27 4.80
C LYS A 187 3.08 -24.88 5.36
N GLN A 188 2.54 -23.85 4.68
CA GLN A 188 2.58 -22.49 5.20
C GLN A 188 1.66 -22.30 6.40
N PHE A 189 0.49 -22.89 6.42
CA PHE A 189 -0.41 -22.83 7.57
C PHE A 189 0.23 -23.41 8.82
N GLN A 190 0.89 -24.57 8.70
CA GLN A 190 1.68 -25.16 9.78
C GLN A 190 2.79 -24.18 10.20
N TRP A 191 3.58 -23.70 9.24
CA TRP A 191 4.68 -22.80 9.53
C TRP A 191 4.20 -21.50 10.22
N ILE A 192 3.06 -20.92 9.83
CA ILE A 192 2.47 -19.75 10.49
C ILE A 192 2.14 -20.08 11.95
N SER A 193 1.56 -21.23 12.20
CA SER A 193 1.23 -21.69 13.57
C SER A 193 2.50 -21.92 14.41
N ASP A 194 3.54 -22.46 13.82
CA ASP A 194 4.85 -22.68 14.47
C ASP A 194 5.55 -21.35 14.83
N GLN A 195 5.21 -20.25 14.12
CA GLN A 195 5.69 -18.89 14.43
C GLN A 195 4.81 -18.18 15.48
N ASN A 196 3.95 -18.86 16.22
CA ASN A 196 2.97 -18.25 17.11
C ASN A 196 2.13 -17.14 16.44
N ALA A 197 1.87 -17.29 15.15
CA ALA A 197 1.06 -16.37 14.36
C ALA A 197 -0.28 -17.02 13.97
N PHE A 198 -1.25 -16.19 13.66
CA PHE A 198 -2.61 -16.63 13.34
C PHE A 198 -2.98 -16.22 11.92
N PHE A 199 -3.95 -16.90 11.34
CA PHE A 199 -4.45 -16.54 10.02
C PHE A 199 -5.96 -16.75 9.87
N VAL A 200 -6.55 -16.01 8.93
CA VAL A 200 -7.91 -16.23 8.44
C VAL A 200 -7.86 -16.10 6.92
N THR A 201 -8.32 -17.13 6.21
CA THR A 201 -8.37 -17.14 4.76
C THR A 201 -9.60 -17.88 4.24
N ARG A 202 -9.99 -17.60 2.99
CA ARG A 202 -11.04 -18.36 2.32
C ARG A 202 -10.54 -19.74 1.94
N SER A 203 -11.36 -20.76 2.19
CA SER A 203 -11.08 -22.13 1.79
C SER A 203 -11.08 -22.30 0.27
N TRP A 204 -10.43 -23.35 -0.24
CA TRP A 204 -10.69 -23.84 -1.59
C TRP A 204 -12.10 -24.46 -1.68
N ASN A 205 -12.73 -24.40 -2.84
CA ASN A 205 -14.07 -24.96 -3.01
C ASN A 205 -14.12 -26.48 -2.82
N ASN A 206 -13.04 -27.17 -3.15
CA ASN A 206 -12.90 -28.65 -3.11
C ASN A 206 -11.88 -29.11 -2.06
N ILE A 207 -11.84 -28.45 -0.92
CA ILE A 207 -11.00 -28.88 0.20
C ILE A 207 -11.42 -30.27 0.69
N LYS A 208 -10.45 -31.20 0.81
CA LYS A 208 -10.66 -32.50 1.42
C LYS A 208 -10.27 -32.45 2.88
N TYR A 209 -11.19 -32.79 3.75
CA TYR A 209 -10.98 -32.78 5.21
C TYR A 209 -11.79 -33.85 5.91
N THR A 210 -11.36 -34.20 7.11
CA THR A 210 -12.13 -34.99 8.06
C THR A 210 -12.65 -34.08 9.17
N THR A 211 -13.93 -34.16 9.50
CA THR A 211 -14.48 -33.41 10.62
C THR A 211 -14.08 -34.08 11.91
N ILE A 212 -13.37 -33.37 12.78
CA ILE A 212 -13.01 -33.83 14.13
C ILE A 212 -14.19 -33.61 15.08
N ARG A 213 -14.76 -32.39 15.01
CA ARG A 213 -15.86 -31.99 15.92
C ARG A 213 -16.66 -30.85 15.30
N ASN A 214 -18.00 -30.93 15.43
CA ASN A 214 -18.89 -29.81 15.15
C ASN A 214 -19.03 -28.95 16.41
N ARG A 215 -19.01 -27.64 16.22
CA ARG A 215 -19.31 -26.66 17.27
C ARG A 215 -20.77 -26.23 17.14
N LYS A 216 -21.43 -25.99 18.27
CA LYS A 216 -22.81 -25.50 18.27
C LYS A 216 -22.87 -24.07 17.73
N VAL A 217 -23.70 -23.83 16.73
CA VAL A 217 -24.01 -22.48 16.20
C VAL A 217 -25.34 -22.05 16.85
N GLY A 218 -25.26 -21.03 17.69
CA GLY A 218 -26.43 -20.48 18.38
C GLY A 218 -27.29 -19.58 17.49
N HIS A 219 -28.46 -19.17 17.96
CA HIS A 219 -29.40 -18.34 17.18
C HIS A 219 -28.77 -17.01 16.71
N LYS A 220 -28.13 -16.27 17.61
CA LYS A 220 -27.41 -15.01 17.30
C LYS A 220 -26.33 -15.14 16.23
N GLN A 221 -25.68 -16.29 16.13
CA GLN A 221 -24.67 -16.58 15.12
C GLN A 221 -25.32 -16.86 13.76
N LYS A 222 -26.44 -17.61 13.76
CA LYS A 222 -27.24 -17.86 12.54
C LYS A 222 -27.79 -16.57 11.95
N GLU A 223 -28.30 -15.67 12.78
CA GLU A 223 -28.76 -14.33 12.35
C GLU A 223 -27.64 -13.51 11.67
N LYS A 224 -26.39 -13.73 12.07
CA LYS A 224 -25.20 -13.13 11.42
C LYS A 224 -24.71 -13.91 10.20
N GLY A 225 -25.47 -14.91 9.75
CA GLY A 225 -25.18 -15.70 8.56
C GLY A 225 -24.24 -16.88 8.79
N ILE A 226 -23.89 -17.24 10.05
CA ILE A 226 -23.06 -18.43 10.30
C ILE A 226 -23.89 -19.69 10.09
N ILE A 227 -23.44 -20.55 9.18
CA ILE A 227 -24.09 -21.81 8.81
C ILE A 227 -23.49 -22.97 9.60
N SER A 228 -22.17 -23.06 9.64
CA SER A 228 -21.48 -24.14 10.35
C SER A 228 -20.15 -23.66 10.94
N ASP A 229 -19.73 -24.33 12.00
CA ASP A 229 -18.46 -24.12 12.69
C ASP A 229 -17.90 -25.51 13.08
N LYS A 230 -16.73 -25.88 12.57
CA LYS A 230 -16.17 -27.22 12.68
C LYS A 230 -14.67 -27.17 12.97
N PHE A 231 -14.19 -28.07 13.78
CA PHE A 231 -12.79 -28.45 13.80
C PHE A 231 -12.57 -29.53 12.74
N ILE A 232 -11.59 -29.31 11.90
CA ILE A 232 -11.28 -30.18 10.77
C ILE A 232 -9.83 -30.63 10.82
N GLU A 233 -9.56 -31.75 10.20
CA GLU A 233 -8.23 -32.27 9.93
C GLU A 233 -8.03 -32.36 8.42
N VAL A 234 -6.93 -31.81 7.93
CA VAL A 234 -6.52 -31.88 6.53
C VAL A 234 -5.18 -32.60 6.42
N VAL A 235 -4.98 -33.35 5.33
CA VAL A 235 -3.71 -34.03 5.08
C VAL A 235 -2.75 -33.03 4.45
N GLN A 236 -1.69 -32.68 5.16
CA GLN A 236 -0.64 -31.79 4.70
C GLN A 236 0.34 -32.50 3.77
N ASP A 237 0.76 -33.70 4.14
CA ASP A 237 1.65 -34.52 3.35
C ASP A 237 1.20 -35.99 3.41
N LYS A 238 0.73 -36.51 2.26
CA LYS A 238 0.24 -37.87 2.15
C LYS A 238 1.33 -38.93 2.37
N LYS A 239 2.57 -38.64 1.96
CA LYS A 239 3.69 -39.61 2.06
C LYS A 239 4.17 -39.77 3.49
N LYS A 240 4.04 -38.71 4.30
CA LYS A 240 4.50 -38.67 5.69
C LYS A 240 3.34 -38.76 6.70
N ASP A 241 2.10 -38.92 6.23
CA ASP A 241 0.86 -38.89 7.03
C ASP A 241 0.78 -37.68 7.98
N ILE A 242 1.32 -36.55 7.52
CA ILE A 242 1.28 -35.32 8.32
C ILE A 242 -0.10 -34.70 8.18
N LYS A 243 -0.75 -34.52 9.30
CA LYS A 243 -2.10 -33.96 9.41
C LYS A 243 -2.03 -32.61 10.11
N LEU A 244 -2.87 -31.69 9.64
CA LEU A 244 -2.99 -30.35 10.19
C LEU A 244 -4.42 -30.12 10.70
N ARG A 245 -4.54 -29.75 11.97
CA ARG A 245 -5.82 -29.36 12.58
C ARG A 245 -6.10 -27.90 12.33
N LEU A 246 -7.27 -27.64 11.77
CA LEU A 246 -7.75 -26.31 11.45
C LEU A 246 -9.19 -26.15 11.92
N ARG A 247 -9.67 -24.92 11.93
CA ARG A 247 -11.08 -24.61 12.12
C ARG A 247 -11.66 -24.10 10.83
N MET A 248 -12.86 -24.54 10.50
CA MET A 248 -13.63 -24.11 9.33
C MET A 248 -14.93 -23.48 9.80
N VAL A 249 -15.15 -22.24 9.39
CA VAL A 249 -16.40 -21.49 9.61
C VAL A 249 -17.04 -21.20 8.28
N THR A 250 -18.27 -21.71 8.07
CA THR A 250 -19.04 -21.45 6.85
C THR A 250 -20.08 -20.39 7.13
N PHE A 251 -20.22 -19.42 6.26
CA PHE A 251 -21.28 -18.42 6.35
C PHE A 251 -21.89 -18.10 4.99
N GLY A 252 -23.17 -17.71 5.03
CA GLY A 252 -23.95 -17.30 3.89
C GLY A 252 -24.26 -15.81 3.96
N PHE A 253 -24.46 -15.23 2.80
CA PHE A 253 -24.88 -13.84 2.65
C PHE A 253 -25.57 -13.66 1.31
N ILE A 254 -26.36 -12.58 1.19
CA ILE A 254 -26.94 -12.17 -0.08
C ILE A 254 -25.99 -11.15 -0.71
N ASP A 255 -25.55 -11.43 -1.93
CA ASP A 255 -24.63 -10.54 -2.65
C ASP A 255 -25.34 -9.32 -3.27
N SER A 256 -24.59 -8.46 -3.95
CA SER A 256 -25.13 -7.26 -4.62
C SER A 256 -26.10 -7.55 -5.76
N LYS A 257 -26.10 -8.78 -6.30
CA LYS A 257 -27.03 -9.28 -7.32
C LYS A 257 -28.29 -9.91 -6.72
N LYS A 258 -28.43 -9.87 -5.38
CA LYS A 258 -29.48 -10.53 -4.61
C LYS A 258 -29.44 -12.07 -4.69
N GLU A 259 -28.29 -12.64 -5.03
CA GLU A 259 -28.07 -14.08 -5.04
C GLU A 259 -27.50 -14.54 -3.68
N TYR A 260 -28.00 -15.69 -3.20
CA TYR A 260 -27.46 -16.30 -1.98
C TYR A 260 -26.11 -16.96 -2.27
N GLN A 261 -25.08 -16.57 -1.51
CA GLN A 261 -23.73 -17.06 -1.64
C GLN A 261 -23.25 -17.69 -0.33
N GLU A 262 -22.54 -18.79 -0.43
CA GLU A 262 -21.88 -19.43 0.70
C GLU A 262 -20.38 -19.52 0.49
N PHE A 263 -19.61 -19.32 1.54
CA PHE A 263 -18.20 -19.65 1.53
C PHE A 263 -17.66 -20.01 2.91
N SER A 264 -16.61 -20.82 2.91
CA SER A 264 -15.97 -21.30 4.12
C SER A 264 -14.64 -20.57 4.34
N LEU A 265 -14.40 -20.19 5.57
CA LEU A 265 -13.12 -19.67 6.06
C LEU A 265 -12.38 -20.80 6.78
N ILE A 266 -11.07 -20.82 6.62
CA ILE A 266 -10.17 -21.70 7.38
C ILE A 266 -9.20 -20.85 8.21
N THR A 267 -8.89 -21.34 9.41
CA THR A 267 -8.09 -20.58 10.39
C THR A 267 -7.47 -21.52 11.43
N ASN A 268 -6.43 -21.06 12.11
CA ASN A 268 -5.89 -21.65 13.32
C ASN A 268 -6.37 -20.93 14.61
N LEU A 269 -7.34 -20.03 14.51
CA LEU A 269 -8.00 -19.36 15.66
C LEU A 269 -9.04 -20.29 16.28
N MET A 270 -8.62 -21.15 17.22
CA MET A 270 -9.47 -22.22 17.77
C MET A 270 -10.54 -21.70 18.75
N ASN A 271 -10.26 -20.66 19.52
CA ASN A 271 -11.09 -20.22 20.65
C ASN A 271 -11.96 -18.99 20.38
N HIS A 272 -11.76 -18.29 19.27
CA HIS A 272 -12.53 -17.09 18.92
C HIS A 272 -13.98 -17.45 18.55
N ARG A 273 -14.89 -16.48 18.64
CA ARG A 273 -16.27 -16.67 18.18
C ARG A 273 -16.30 -16.75 16.65
N SER A 274 -17.23 -17.53 16.08
CA SER A 274 -17.33 -17.70 14.62
C SER A 274 -17.68 -16.40 13.89
N GLU A 275 -18.50 -15.56 14.51
CA GLU A 275 -18.84 -14.25 13.98
C GLU A 275 -17.64 -13.28 13.93
N ASP A 276 -16.72 -13.37 14.90
CA ASP A 276 -15.49 -12.58 14.91
C ASP A 276 -14.56 -12.98 13.74
N ILE A 277 -14.47 -14.29 13.45
CA ILE A 277 -13.70 -14.82 12.32
C ILE A 277 -14.28 -14.31 10.99
N ALA A 278 -15.59 -14.31 10.85
CA ALA A 278 -16.26 -13.79 9.65
C ALA A 278 -16.04 -12.27 9.50
N GLU A 279 -16.13 -11.52 10.61
CA GLU A 279 -15.86 -10.07 10.61
C GLU A 279 -14.40 -9.75 10.25
N LEU A 280 -13.43 -10.50 10.82
CA LEU A 280 -12.02 -10.35 10.48
C LEU A 280 -11.77 -10.52 8.98
N TYR A 281 -12.38 -11.55 8.36
CA TYR A 281 -12.19 -11.77 6.93
C TYR A 281 -12.80 -10.65 6.06
N ARG A 282 -13.89 -10.02 6.50
CA ARG A 282 -14.47 -8.85 5.80
C ARG A 282 -13.50 -7.69 5.72
N GLU A 283 -12.61 -7.52 6.70
CA GLU A 283 -11.60 -6.47 6.70
C GLU A 283 -10.60 -6.62 5.54
N ARG A 284 -10.47 -7.81 4.94
CA ARG A 284 -9.64 -8.04 3.75
C ARG A 284 -9.98 -7.06 2.61
N TRP A 285 -11.25 -6.66 2.48
CA TRP A 285 -11.67 -5.74 1.44
C TRP A 285 -10.97 -4.38 1.50
N LYS A 286 -10.45 -3.99 2.66
CA LYS A 286 -9.75 -2.71 2.83
C LYS A 286 -8.52 -2.59 1.94
N ILE A 287 -7.79 -3.69 1.71
CA ILE A 287 -6.61 -3.66 0.84
C ILE A 287 -6.98 -3.47 -0.63
N GLU A 288 -8.12 -3.98 -1.07
CA GLU A 288 -8.64 -3.75 -2.43
C GLU A 288 -9.00 -2.28 -2.65
N LEU A 289 -9.51 -1.59 -1.62
CA LEU A 289 -9.78 -0.15 -1.67
C LEU A 289 -8.49 0.64 -1.80
N VAL A 290 -7.44 0.28 -1.08
CA VAL A 290 -6.09 0.90 -1.21
C VAL A 290 -5.55 0.70 -2.63
N PHE A 291 -5.61 -0.52 -3.17
CA PHE A 291 -5.14 -0.79 -4.52
C PHE A 291 -5.95 -0.04 -5.58
N ARG A 292 -7.26 0.05 -5.43
CA ARG A 292 -8.13 0.84 -6.30
C ARG A 292 -7.72 2.31 -6.25
N TRP A 293 -7.49 2.85 -5.06
CA TRP A 293 -7.09 4.23 -4.89
C TRP A 293 -5.75 4.52 -5.60
N LEU A 294 -4.74 3.68 -5.39
CA LEU A 294 -3.44 3.78 -6.06
C LEU A 294 -3.55 3.72 -7.58
N LYS A 295 -4.37 2.82 -8.13
CA LYS A 295 -4.52 2.66 -9.58
C LYS A 295 -5.36 3.75 -10.22
N THR A 296 -6.49 4.09 -9.61
CA THR A 296 -7.49 4.99 -10.23
C THR A 296 -7.12 6.46 -10.03
N PHE A 297 -6.74 6.84 -8.82
CA PHE A 297 -6.51 8.25 -8.50
C PHE A 297 -5.06 8.68 -8.73
N LEU A 298 -4.10 7.81 -8.43
CA LEU A 298 -2.69 8.14 -8.61
C LEU A 298 -2.12 7.64 -9.95
N LYS A 299 -2.91 6.94 -10.75
CA LYS A 299 -2.51 6.46 -12.08
C LYS A 299 -1.10 5.82 -12.10
N VAL A 300 -0.79 5.03 -11.07
CA VAL A 300 0.57 4.49 -10.85
C VAL A 300 1.09 3.67 -12.04
N GLU A 301 0.23 3.21 -12.94
CA GLU A 301 0.61 2.44 -14.14
C GLU A 301 1.26 3.29 -15.25
N HIS A 302 1.24 4.62 -15.14
CA HIS A 302 1.93 5.53 -16.06
C HIS A 302 3.37 5.77 -15.58
N TRP A 303 4.26 4.86 -15.94
CA TRP A 303 5.64 4.85 -15.44
C TRP A 303 6.50 5.94 -16.10
N LEU A 304 7.04 6.85 -15.30
CA LEU A 304 7.99 7.89 -15.73
C LEU A 304 9.38 7.30 -16.04
N SER A 305 9.71 6.16 -15.47
CA SER A 305 10.98 5.49 -15.65
C SER A 305 10.80 4.01 -16.00
N ARG A 306 11.74 3.47 -16.77
CA ARG A 306 11.80 2.05 -17.10
C ARG A 306 12.73 1.25 -16.20
N SER A 307 13.45 1.89 -15.29
CA SER A 307 14.31 1.22 -14.31
C SER A 307 13.50 0.71 -13.11
N LYS A 308 14.01 -0.33 -12.44
CA LYS A 308 13.40 -0.83 -11.21
C LYS A 308 13.44 0.25 -10.12
N ASN A 309 14.54 0.97 -10.01
CA ASN A 309 14.73 2.07 -9.07
C ASN A 309 13.67 3.17 -9.29
N GLY A 310 13.50 3.67 -10.51
CA GLY A 310 12.51 4.71 -10.79
C GLY A 310 11.07 4.26 -10.59
N VAL A 311 10.75 2.97 -10.80
CA VAL A 311 9.45 2.41 -10.46
C VAL A 311 9.24 2.39 -8.94
N LEU A 312 10.25 2.03 -8.16
CA LEU A 312 10.16 2.05 -6.70
C LEU A 312 10.02 3.47 -6.16
N ILE A 313 10.79 4.43 -6.69
CA ILE A 313 10.61 5.85 -6.37
C ILE A 313 9.15 6.27 -6.61
N GLN A 314 8.60 5.99 -7.79
CA GLN A 314 7.23 6.38 -8.12
C GLN A 314 6.20 5.69 -7.22
N LEU A 315 6.41 4.44 -6.83
CA LEU A 315 5.55 3.74 -5.87
C LEU A 315 5.62 4.36 -4.47
N TYR A 316 6.80 4.70 -3.96
CA TYR A 316 6.92 5.37 -2.67
C TYR A 316 6.28 6.76 -2.67
N ILE A 317 6.47 7.53 -3.73
CA ILE A 317 5.77 8.82 -3.90
C ILE A 317 4.25 8.64 -3.92
N ALA A 318 3.74 7.63 -4.61
CA ALA A 318 2.31 7.32 -4.62
C ALA A 318 1.78 6.95 -3.21
N LEU A 319 2.56 6.20 -2.45
CA LEU A 319 2.24 5.87 -1.05
C LEU A 319 2.35 7.08 -0.13
N CYS A 320 3.33 7.98 -0.33
CA CYS A 320 3.40 9.26 0.37
C CYS A 320 2.15 10.10 0.09
N ALA A 321 1.75 10.23 -1.18
CA ALA A 321 0.53 10.94 -1.57
C ALA A 321 -0.71 10.34 -0.90
N TYR A 322 -0.80 9.01 -0.84
CA TYR A 322 -1.89 8.32 -0.15
C TYR A 322 -1.91 8.61 1.34
N LEU A 323 -0.76 8.53 2.04
CA LEU A 323 -0.66 8.81 3.46
C LEU A 323 -0.96 10.28 3.78
N MET A 324 -0.45 11.23 3.00
CA MET A 324 -0.76 12.65 3.16
C MET A 324 -2.26 12.91 3.04
N ALA A 325 -2.94 12.28 2.06
CA ALA A 325 -4.40 12.38 1.93
C ALA A 325 -5.14 11.76 3.13
N LEU A 326 -4.65 10.65 3.69
CA LEU A 326 -5.22 10.05 4.90
C LEU A 326 -5.02 10.92 6.13
N ILE A 327 -3.82 11.47 6.33
CA ILE A 327 -3.49 12.38 7.43
C ILE A 327 -4.40 13.63 7.37
N ALA A 328 -4.57 14.20 6.18
CA ALA A 328 -5.47 15.33 5.98
C ALA A 328 -6.93 14.96 6.29
N LYS A 329 -7.40 13.78 5.86
CA LYS A 329 -8.75 13.29 6.15
C LYS A 329 -9.00 13.08 7.65
N MET A 330 -8.00 12.67 8.42
CA MET A 330 -8.12 12.55 9.87
C MET A 330 -8.32 13.91 10.54
N GLY A 331 -7.87 14.99 9.90
CA GLY A 331 -8.05 16.37 10.35
C GLY A 331 -9.35 17.04 9.87
N ASN A 332 -9.85 16.72 8.65
CA ASN A 332 -11.08 17.28 8.08
C ASN A 332 -11.56 16.49 6.86
N GLN A 333 -12.87 16.56 6.49
CA GLN A 333 -13.50 15.61 5.56
C GLN A 333 -13.36 15.89 4.04
N GLN A 334 -12.86 17.05 3.59
CA GLN A 334 -12.82 17.43 2.16
C GLN A 334 -11.41 17.27 1.56
N THR A 335 -10.98 16.07 1.14
CA THR A 335 -9.54 15.84 1.17
C THR A 335 -8.81 15.80 -0.17
N TYR A 336 -9.35 15.15 -1.20
CA TYR A 336 -8.54 14.89 -2.41
C TYR A 336 -8.40 16.12 -3.32
N ARG A 337 -9.51 16.81 -3.58
CA ARG A 337 -9.51 18.01 -4.45
C ARG A 337 -8.67 19.13 -3.84
N ILE A 338 -8.88 19.38 -2.56
CA ILE A 338 -8.14 20.41 -1.81
C ILE A 338 -6.64 20.06 -1.75
N MET A 339 -6.28 18.78 -1.57
CA MET A 339 -4.89 18.36 -1.59
C MET A 339 -4.24 18.57 -2.96
N LYS A 340 -4.94 18.26 -4.04
CA LYS A 340 -4.48 18.50 -5.40
C LYS A 340 -4.23 19.99 -5.64
N ASP A 341 -5.19 20.83 -5.27
CA ASP A 341 -5.11 22.28 -5.46
C ASP A 341 -3.98 22.87 -4.59
N ALA A 342 -3.85 22.45 -3.34
CA ALA A 342 -2.78 22.89 -2.45
C ALA A 342 -1.38 22.49 -2.95
N ILE A 343 -1.20 21.26 -3.44
CA ILE A 343 0.07 20.81 -4.01
C ILE A 343 0.39 21.56 -5.30
N TYR A 344 -0.63 21.87 -6.11
CA TYR A 344 -0.48 22.67 -7.32
C TYR A 344 0.00 24.09 -7.00
N GLU A 345 -0.67 24.80 -6.10
CA GLU A 345 -0.29 26.15 -5.70
C GLU A 345 1.09 26.16 -5.04
N PHE A 346 1.34 25.19 -4.14
CA PHE A 346 2.65 25.07 -3.50
C PHE A 346 3.77 24.87 -4.54
N LEU A 347 3.60 23.95 -5.50
CA LEU A 347 4.60 23.73 -6.55
C LEU A 347 4.83 24.99 -7.39
N LYS A 348 3.78 25.71 -7.73
CA LYS A 348 3.86 26.96 -8.49
C LYS A 348 4.70 28.03 -7.77
N TYR A 349 4.42 28.25 -6.48
CA TYR A 349 5.22 29.18 -5.67
C TYR A 349 6.65 28.69 -5.47
N PHE A 350 6.81 27.42 -5.20
CA PHE A 350 8.11 26.80 -5.01
C PHE A 350 9.01 26.91 -6.25
N LEU A 351 8.47 26.63 -7.44
CA LEU A 351 9.21 26.78 -8.70
C LEU A 351 9.55 28.24 -8.99
N LYS A 352 8.63 29.19 -8.74
CA LYS A 352 8.91 30.62 -8.91
C LYS A 352 9.97 31.14 -7.94
N ALA A 353 9.91 30.77 -6.68
CA ALA A 353 10.88 31.19 -5.68
C ALA A 353 12.30 30.72 -6.00
N MET A 354 12.42 29.62 -6.76
CA MET A 354 13.70 29.11 -7.21
C MET A 354 14.35 29.94 -8.33
N GLU A 355 13.57 30.73 -9.09
CA GLU A 355 14.09 31.67 -10.07
C GLU A 355 14.91 32.79 -9.42
N TYR A 356 14.60 33.16 -8.20
CA TYR A 356 15.20 34.32 -7.53
C TYR A 356 16.38 34.01 -6.60
N ASN A 357 16.89 32.77 -6.57
CA ASN A 357 18.02 32.35 -5.70
C ASN A 357 17.85 32.70 -4.20
N HIS A 358 16.63 32.94 -3.75
CA HIS A 358 16.35 33.21 -2.35
C HIS A 358 16.06 31.89 -1.60
N SER A 359 16.66 31.74 -0.42
CA SER A 359 16.21 30.79 0.57
C SER A 359 14.76 31.10 0.90
N VAL A 360 13.84 30.28 0.38
CA VAL A 360 12.41 30.50 0.59
C VAL A 360 12.08 30.16 2.02
N ASN A 361 11.66 31.17 2.79
CA ASN A 361 11.01 30.90 4.05
C ASN A 361 9.59 30.40 3.75
N ILE A 362 9.42 29.06 3.75
CA ILE A 362 8.18 28.38 3.38
C ILE A 362 7.01 28.83 4.28
N GLU A 363 7.28 29.25 5.52
CA GLU A 363 6.27 29.73 6.45
C GLU A 363 5.70 31.11 6.03
N GLU A 364 6.51 32.01 5.49
CA GLU A 364 6.05 33.32 5.01
C GLU A 364 5.15 33.22 3.78
N LEU A 365 5.39 32.26 2.89
CA LEU A 365 4.59 32.05 1.67
C LEU A 365 3.11 31.72 1.94
N PHE A 366 2.82 31.15 3.10
CA PHE A 366 1.46 30.74 3.45
C PHE A 366 0.74 31.70 4.41
N LEU A 367 1.47 32.64 5.03
CA LEU A 367 0.89 33.68 5.85
C LEU A 367 0.27 34.81 5.02
N GLU A 368 0.74 35.02 3.77
CA GLU A 368 0.19 36.03 2.85
C GLU A 368 -1.07 35.57 2.10
N SER A 369 -1.46 34.30 2.18
CA SER A 369 -2.62 33.72 1.46
C SER A 369 -3.79 33.33 2.38
N SER A 370 -3.76 33.63 3.64
CA SER A 370 -4.85 33.51 4.62
C SER A 370 -5.43 34.88 4.96
#